data_e69ae4d7649610fc7e2cba19dc8100fb
#
_entry.id   e69ae4d7649610fc7e2cba19dc8100fb
#
_cell.length_a   1.000
_cell.length_b   1.000
_cell.length_c   1.000
_cell.angle_alpha   90.00
_cell.angle_beta   90.00
_cell.angle_gamma   90.00
#
_symmetry.space_group_name_H-M   'P 1'
#
loop_
_entity.id
_entity.type
_entity.pdbx_description
1 polymer ?
#
loop_
_entity_poly.entity_id
_entity_poly.type
_entity_poly.pdbx_seq_one_letter_code
_entity_poly.pdbx_strand_id
1 'polypeptide(L)'
;MKKFCLSISLCLCLLMSGCGGREFAKAREDLAARLETAACLSFTANVRAEYEHKTARFTLSYYEDAQGGKVTVLAPQLIAGVSARIEPGSTSLEYDGVCLGTGELDDFGLSPMSALPMLVQALKDGDMNAGWTESGCTVLELQSTDELVCTVWFTSEDMTPRQAELRSDGRVKVFAEISDWQEGLAPAAPDETTE
;
A
#
# COMPACT_ATOMS: atom_id res chain seq x y z
N MET A 1 15.40 -26.88 -45.91
CA MET A 1 14.55 -25.70 -45.87
C MET A 1 13.50 -25.76 -44.73
N LYS A 2 12.80 -26.88 -44.48
CA LYS A 2 11.82 -26.96 -43.35
C LYS A 2 12.41 -26.75 -41.93
N LYS A 3 13.65 -27.20 -41.67
CA LYS A 3 14.29 -27.05 -40.34
C LYS A 3 14.76 -25.60 -40.09
N PHE A 4 15.09 -24.86 -41.14
CA PHE A 4 15.52 -23.45 -41.04
C PHE A 4 14.33 -22.52 -40.71
N CYS A 5 13.17 -22.78 -41.31
CA CYS A 5 11.93 -22.03 -40.99
C CYS A 5 11.44 -22.26 -39.57
N LEU A 6 11.63 -23.48 -39.01
CA LEU A 6 11.24 -23.78 -37.64
C LEU A 6 12.11 -23.05 -36.60
N SER A 7 13.42 -22.94 -36.87
CA SER A 7 14.35 -22.18 -36.00
C SER A 7 14.08 -20.68 -36.00
N ILE A 8 13.70 -20.09 -37.15
CA ILE A 8 13.39 -18.66 -37.27
C ILE A 8 12.05 -18.36 -36.55
N SER A 9 11.05 -19.25 -36.66
CA SER A 9 9.77 -19.10 -35.96
C SER A 9 9.90 -19.19 -34.44
N LEU A 10 10.76 -20.08 -33.94
CA LEU A 10 11.03 -20.19 -32.50
C LEU A 10 11.78 -18.97 -31.94
N CYS A 11 12.71 -18.40 -32.71
CA CYS A 11 13.44 -17.20 -32.33
C CYS A 11 12.55 -15.95 -32.30
N LEU A 12 11.57 -15.87 -33.20
CA LEU A 12 10.63 -14.74 -33.28
C LEU A 12 9.64 -14.76 -32.08
N CYS A 13 9.26 -15.92 -31.59
CA CYS A 13 8.40 -16.05 -30.39
C CYS A 13 9.10 -15.60 -29.10
N LEU A 14 10.44 -15.71 -29.03
CA LEU A 14 11.21 -15.27 -27.86
C LEU A 14 11.41 -13.74 -27.79
N LEU A 15 11.22 -13.03 -28.88
CA LEU A 15 11.36 -11.55 -28.93
C LEU A 15 10.08 -10.81 -28.50
N MET A 16 8.95 -11.50 -28.36
CA MET A 16 7.67 -10.88 -27.98
C MET A 16 7.45 -10.85 -26.45
N SER A 17 8.32 -11.44 -25.65
CA SER A 17 8.13 -11.56 -24.18
C SER A 17 8.66 -10.35 -23.38
N GLY A 18 9.14 -9.29 -24.00
CA GLY A 18 9.92 -8.24 -23.33
C GLY A 18 9.24 -6.88 -23.12
N CYS A 19 8.00 -6.65 -23.54
CA CYS A 19 7.40 -5.30 -23.52
C CYS A 19 6.60 -4.95 -22.25
N GLY A 20 6.10 -5.90 -21.48
CA GLY A 20 5.25 -5.61 -20.31
C GLY A 20 5.98 -5.02 -19.11
N GLY A 21 7.21 -5.44 -18.85
CA GLY A 21 7.94 -5.06 -17.64
C GLY A 21 8.25 -3.56 -17.51
N ARG A 22 8.51 -2.87 -18.63
CA ARG A 22 8.83 -1.42 -18.63
C ARG A 22 7.63 -0.54 -18.35
N GLU A 23 6.45 -0.96 -18.77
CA GLU A 23 5.21 -0.21 -18.55
C GLU A 23 4.84 -0.23 -17.06
N PHE A 24 4.88 -1.40 -16.42
CA PHE A 24 4.62 -1.52 -14.99
C PHE A 24 5.68 -0.82 -14.13
N ALA A 25 6.97 -0.89 -14.51
CA ALA A 25 8.02 -0.15 -13.83
C ALA A 25 7.78 1.36 -13.87
N LYS A 26 7.42 1.90 -15.04
CA LYS A 26 7.07 3.31 -15.17
C LYS A 26 5.84 3.68 -14.36
N ALA A 27 4.77 2.88 -14.41
CA ALA A 27 3.56 3.11 -13.62
C ALA A 27 3.85 3.14 -12.11
N ARG A 28 4.76 2.26 -11.64
CA ARG A 28 5.24 2.24 -10.26
C ARG A 28 6.03 3.51 -9.91
N GLU A 29 6.96 3.94 -10.77
CA GLU A 29 7.74 5.17 -10.55
C GLU A 29 6.84 6.41 -10.52
N ASP A 30 5.91 6.53 -11.47
CA ASP A 30 4.95 7.63 -11.53
C ASP A 30 4.04 7.66 -10.26
N LEU A 31 3.62 6.49 -9.76
CA LEU A 31 2.86 6.36 -8.52
C LEU A 31 3.66 6.82 -7.30
N ALA A 32 4.90 6.35 -7.16
CA ALA A 32 5.76 6.74 -6.04
C ALA A 32 6.01 8.25 -6.01
N ALA A 33 6.38 8.83 -7.16
CA ALA A 33 6.60 10.27 -7.27
C ALA A 33 5.34 11.09 -6.92
N ARG A 34 4.16 10.60 -7.30
CA ARG A 34 2.87 11.22 -6.94
C ARG A 34 2.61 11.16 -5.44
N LEU A 35 2.85 10.02 -4.80
CA LEU A 35 2.67 9.85 -3.36
C LEU A 35 3.69 10.64 -2.53
N GLU A 36 4.95 10.75 -3.00
CA GLU A 36 5.97 11.58 -2.34
C GLU A 36 5.65 13.07 -2.39
N THR A 37 5.01 13.54 -3.47
CA THR A 37 4.65 14.95 -3.63
C THR A 37 3.29 15.31 -3.04
N ALA A 38 2.48 14.32 -2.66
CA ALA A 38 1.21 14.54 -2.00
C ALA A 38 1.43 15.14 -0.60
N ALA A 39 0.74 16.23 -0.32
CA ALA A 39 0.84 16.88 0.99
C ALA A 39 0.07 16.14 2.08
N CYS A 40 -0.92 15.37 1.69
CA CYS A 40 -1.62 14.44 2.56
C CYS A 40 -2.18 13.27 1.75
N LEU A 41 -2.35 12.16 2.41
CA LEU A 41 -2.96 10.95 1.89
C LEU A 41 -4.05 10.49 2.85
N SER A 42 -5.22 10.13 2.36
CA SER A 42 -6.28 9.54 3.18
C SER A 42 -7.05 8.48 2.43
N PHE A 43 -7.52 7.46 3.15
CA PHE A 43 -8.40 6.42 2.63
C PHE A 43 -9.07 5.63 3.75
N THR A 44 -10.07 4.85 3.38
CA THR A 44 -10.72 3.85 4.23
C THR A 44 -10.39 2.45 3.72
N ALA A 45 -10.22 1.48 4.61
CA ALA A 45 -9.98 0.10 4.25
C ALA A 45 -10.83 -0.87 5.09
N ASN A 46 -11.44 -1.84 4.42
CA ASN A 46 -11.98 -3.03 5.06
C ASN A 46 -10.88 -4.09 5.13
N VAL A 47 -10.36 -4.30 6.31
CA VAL A 47 -9.20 -5.15 6.58
C VAL A 47 -9.65 -6.50 7.13
N ARG A 48 -9.15 -7.58 6.52
CA ARG A 48 -9.25 -8.95 7.03
C ARG A 48 -7.86 -9.42 7.42
N ALA A 49 -7.67 -9.68 8.71
CA ALA A 49 -6.43 -10.22 9.26
C ALA A 49 -6.57 -11.71 9.56
N GLU A 50 -5.61 -12.49 9.07
CA GLU A 50 -5.57 -13.94 9.24
C GLU A 50 -4.58 -14.30 10.37
N TYR A 51 -5.09 -14.93 11.41
CA TYR A 51 -4.33 -15.50 12.51
C TYR A 51 -4.36 -17.03 12.41
N GLU A 52 -3.48 -17.71 13.11
CA GLU A 52 -3.36 -19.19 13.05
C GLU A 52 -4.71 -19.93 13.20
N HIS A 53 -5.61 -19.43 14.04
CA HIS A 53 -6.87 -20.10 14.38
C HIS A 53 -8.12 -19.23 14.19
N LYS A 54 -7.97 -18.00 13.74
CA LYS A 54 -9.11 -17.08 13.57
C LYS A 54 -8.83 -16.01 12.52
N THR A 55 -9.91 -15.53 11.94
CA THR A 55 -9.92 -14.34 11.07
C THR A 55 -10.59 -13.20 11.84
N ALA A 56 -10.00 -12.02 11.81
CA ALA A 56 -10.61 -10.81 12.33
C ALA A 56 -10.86 -9.81 11.19
N ARG A 57 -11.94 -9.01 11.32
CA ARG A 57 -12.31 -7.98 10.36
C ARG A 57 -12.39 -6.64 11.03
N PHE A 58 -11.89 -5.63 10.35
CA PHE A 58 -11.85 -4.24 10.81
C PHE A 58 -12.24 -3.31 9.65
N THR A 59 -12.86 -2.19 9.97
CA THR A 59 -12.88 -1.04 9.09
C THR A 59 -11.95 -0.01 9.70
N LEU A 60 -10.95 0.40 8.94
CA LEU A 60 -9.91 1.33 9.38
C LEU A 60 -9.92 2.55 8.48
N SER A 61 -9.65 3.73 9.03
CA SER A 61 -9.25 4.90 8.25
C SER A 61 -7.76 5.14 8.40
N TYR A 62 -7.13 5.58 7.33
CA TYR A 62 -5.76 6.05 7.29
C TYR A 62 -5.71 7.52 6.89
N TYR A 63 -4.85 8.26 7.55
CA TYR A 63 -4.49 9.63 7.18
C TYR A 63 -2.99 9.82 7.40
N GLU A 64 -2.33 10.50 6.48
CA GLU A 64 -0.92 10.86 6.58
C GLU A 64 -0.69 12.28 6.05
N ASP A 65 0.18 13.02 6.70
CA ASP A 65 0.68 14.32 6.26
C ASP A 65 2.16 14.50 6.66
N ALA A 66 2.68 15.71 6.56
CA ALA A 66 4.07 16.02 6.94
C ALA A 66 4.41 15.77 8.43
N GLN A 67 3.42 15.55 9.29
CA GLN A 67 3.59 15.28 10.71
C GLN A 67 3.61 13.79 11.03
N GLY A 68 3.25 12.95 10.06
CA GLY A 68 3.19 11.50 10.19
C GLY A 68 1.86 10.89 9.82
N GLY A 69 1.68 9.61 10.14
CA GLY A 69 0.49 8.83 9.82
C GLY A 69 -0.43 8.62 11.02
N LYS A 70 -1.70 8.39 10.75
CA LYS A 70 -2.70 7.98 11.74
C LYS A 70 -3.61 6.90 11.17
N VAL A 71 -3.71 5.78 11.89
CA VAL A 71 -4.70 4.73 11.64
C VAL A 71 -5.77 4.83 12.71
N THR A 72 -7.04 4.82 12.34
CA THR A 72 -8.15 4.84 13.31
C THR A 72 -9.10 3.67 13.03
N VAL A 73 -9.48 2.94 14.07
CA VAL A 73 -10.48 1.89 14.00
C VAL A 73 -11.88 2.51 13.91
N LEU A 74 -12.59 2.25 12.82
CA LEU A 74 -13.99 2.63 12.63
C LEU A 74 -14.96 1.52 13.04
N ALA A 75 -14.56 0.25 12.82
CA ALA A 75 -15.29 -0.94 13.25
C ALA A 75 -14.31 -2.08 13.58
N PRO A 76 -14.68 -3.00 14.50
CA PRO A 76 -15.98 -3.14 15.17
C PRO A 76 -16.20 -2.08 16.27
N GLN A 77 -17.45 -1.84 16.60
CA GLN A 77 -17.88 -0.79 17.56
C GLN A 77 -17.20 -0.90 18.94
N LEU A 78 -16.87 -2.10 19.37
CA LEU A 78 -16.22 -2.35 20.68
C LEU A 78 -14.87 -1.62 20.84
N ILE A 79 -14.15 -1.41 19.75
CA ILE A 79 -12.83 -0.78 19.74
C ILE A 79 -12.79 0.44 18.78
N ALA A 80 -13.95 0.90 18.33
CA ALA A 80 -14.03 2.08 17.48
C ALA A 80 -13.46 3.30 18.23
N GLY A 81 -12.68 4.11 17.52
CA GLY A 81 -11.99 5.26 18.08
C GLY A 81 -10.57 4.97 18.60
N VAL A 82 -10.18 3.70 18.77
CA VAL A 82 -8.76 3.37 18.98
C VAL A 82 -7.98 3.82 17.77
N SER A 83 -6.90 4.56 17.97
CA SER A 83 -6.03 5.00 16.88
C SER A 83 -4.55 4.76 17.19
N ALA A 84 -3.77 4.53 16.13
CA ALA A 84 -2.31 4.53 16.18
C ALA A 84 -1.81 5.78 15.46
N ARG A 85 -0.97 6.55 16.12
CA ARG A 85 -0.21 7.66 15.52
C ARG A 85 1.19 7.15 15.23
N ILE A 86 1.63 7.36 14.00
CA ILE A 86 2.94 6.93 13.51
C ILE A 86 3.73 8.19 13.18
N GLU A 87 4.82 8.41 13.91
CA GLU A 87 5.76 9.51 13.70
C GLU A 87 7.14 8.91 13.40
N PRO A 88 8.08 9.66 12.80
CA PRO A 88 9.43 9.17 12.59
C PRO A 88 10.07 8.66 13.88
N GLY A 89 10.39 7.35 13.93
CA GLY A 89 11.03 6.69 15.09
C GLY A 89 10.11 6.45 16.29
N SER A 90 8.80 6.68 16.19
CA SER A 90 7.89 6.40 17.31
C SER A 90 6.47 6.08 16.86
N THR A 91 5.83 5.20 17.60
CA THR A 91 4.40 4.90 17.43
C THR A 91 3.71 5.00 18.78
N SER A 92 2.50 5.54 18.80
CA SER A 92 1.67 5.61 20.00
C SER A 92 0.25 5.15 19.70
N LEU A 93 -0.38 4.48 20.67
CA LEU A 93 -1.80 4.18 20.67
C LEU A 93 -2.56 5.24 21.45
N GLU A 94 -3.65 5.70 20.89
CA GLU A 94 -4.53 6.70 21.49
C GLU A 94 -5.94 6.13 21.62
N TYR A 95 -6.56 6.28 22.79
CA TYR A 95 -7.94 5.95 23.01
C TYR A 95 -8.51 6.74 24.18
N ASP A 96 -9.64 7.39 24.01
CA ASP A 96 -10.37 8.17 25.04
C ASP A 96 -9.46 9.16 25.81
N GLY A 97 -8.58 9.84 25.10
CA GLY A 97 -7.64 10.82 25.68
C GLY A 97 -6.42 10.20 26.38
N VAL A 98 -6.30 8.88 26.39
CA VAL A 98 -5.10 8.18 26.89
C VAL A 98 -4.18 7.89 25.72
N CYS A 99 -2.90 8.24 25.87
CA CYS A 99 -1.86 7.96 24.89
C CYS A 99 -0.81 7.02 25.52
N LEU A 100 -0.48 5.94 24.79
CA LEU A 100 0.52 4.95 25.17
C LEU A 100 1.57 4.82 24.08
N GLY A 101 2.80 5.24 24.38
CA GLY A 101 3.95 5.00 23.49
C GLY A 101 4.24 3.50 23.38
N THR A 102 4.44 3.02 22.17
CA THR A 102 4.53 1.58 21.89
C THR A 102 5.83 1.17 21.20
N GLY A 103 6.74 2.11 20.92
CA GLY A 103 7.99 1.84 20.19
C GLY A 103 7.91 2.18 18.71
N GLU A 104 8.75 1.55 17.90
CA GLU A 104 8.75 1.72 16.45
C GLU A 104 7.68 0.84 15.79
N LEU A 105 7.21 1.23 14.60
CA LEU A 105 6.18 0.49 13.87
C LEU A 105 6.63 -0.93 13.54
N ASP A 106 7.89 -1.10 13.19
CA ASP A 106 8.48 -2.38 12.80
C ASP A 106 8.50 -3.42 13.95
N ASP A 107 8.51 -2.96 15.20
CA ASP A 107 8.44 -3.82 16.39
C ASP A 107 7.10 -4.56 16.54
N PHE A 108 6.04 -4.08 15.86
CA PHE A 108 4.70 -4.68 15.96
C PHE A 108 4.48 -5.85 15.02
N GLY A 109 5.39 -6.08 14.07
CA GLY A 109 5.13 -7.00 12.99
C GLY A 109 3.87 -6.62 12.18
N LEU A 110 3.41 -7.51 11.33
CA LEU A 110 2.22 -7.28 10.51
C LEU A 110 0.94 -7.50 11.34
N SER A 111 0.32 -6.40 11.75
CA SER A 111 -0.96 -6.33 12.47
C SER A 111 -1.98 -5.50 11.69
N PRO A 112 -3.28 -5.52 12.00
CA PRO A 112 -4.26 -4.64 11.35
C PRO A 112 -3.90 -3.16 11.44
N MET A 113 -3.31 -2.71 12.55
CA MET A 113 -2.94 -1.31 12.76
C MET A 113 -1.67 -0.91 12.03
N SER A 114 -0.70 -1.82 11.85
CA SER A 114 0.54 -1.58 11.10
C SER A 114 0.38 -1.81 9.59
N ALA A 115 -0.63 -2.59 9.17
CA ALA A 115 -0.79 -2.99 7.78
C ALA A 115 -0.97 -1.81 6.81
N LEU A 116 -1.77 -0.80 7.17
CA LEU A 116 -2.01 0.34 6.30
C LEU A 116 -0.78 1.25 6.16
N PRO A 117 -0.07 1.63 7.23
CA PRO A 117 1.20 2.33 7.12
C PRO A 117 2.25 1.56 6.31
N MET A 118 2.40 0.24 6.56
CA MET A 118 3.33 -0.61 5.81
C MET A 118 2.97 -0.72 4.33
N LEU A 119 1.66 -0.77 4.00
CA LEU A 119 1.20 -0.70 2.62
C LEU A 119 1.60 0.60 1.95
N VAL A 120 1.36 1.75 2.61
CA VAL A 120 1.72 3.07 2.06
C VAL A 120 3.23 3.19 1.88
N GLN A 121 4.01 2.71 2.83
CA GLN A 121 5.47 2.65 2.70
C GLN A 121 5.90 1.78 1.51
N ALA A 122 5.30 0.60 1.32
CA ALA A 122 5.57 -0.24 0.15
C ALA A 122 5.22 0.45 -1.17
N LEU A 123 4.14 1.24 -1.21
CA LEU A 123 3.76 2.03 -2.39
C LEU A 123 4.75 3.17 -2.70
N LYS A 124 5.37 3.77 -1.68
CA LYS A 124 6.37 4.85 -1.83
C LYS A 124 7.75 4.29 -2.17
N ASP A 125 8.23 3.34 -1.38
CA ASP A 125 9.64 2.95 -1.35
C ASP A 125 9.91 1.50 -1.77
N GLY A 126 8.87 0.64 -1.83
CA GLY A 126 9.03 -0.80 -2.09
C GLY A 126 9.60 -1.10 -3.47
N ASP A 127 10.47 -2.09 -3.56
CA ASP A 127 11.02 -2.60 -4.81
C ASP A 127 9.97 -3.43 -5.57
N MET A 128 9.82 -3.17 -6.86
CA MET A 128 8.88 -3.93 -7.69
C MET A 128 9.46 -5.29 -8.08
N ASN A 129 8.87 -6.37 -7.58
CA ASN A 129 9.21 -7.74 -7.96
C ASN A 129 8.54 -8.15 -9.27
N ALA A 130 7.26 -7.80 -9.44
CA ALA A 130 6.47 -8.16 -10.61
C ALA A 130 5.35 -7.15 -10.89
N GLY A 131 4.89 -7.11 -12.13
CA GLY A 131 3.70 -6.38 -12.55
C GLY A 131 2.96 -7.15 -13.63
N TRP A 132 1.63 -7.18 -13.55
CA TRP A 132 0.75 -7.82 -14.55
C TRP A 132 -0.62 -7.16 -14.59
N THR A 133 -1.45 -7.57 -15.54
CA THR A 133 -2.85 -7.16 -15.62
C THR A 133 -3.73 -8.33 -15.25
N GLU A 134 -4.69 -8.13 -14.36
CA GLU A 134 -5.66 -9.13 -13.92
C GLU A 134 -7.05 -8.52 -13.78
N SER A 135 -8.02 -9.12 -14.43
CA SER A 135 -9.43 -8.68 -14.37
C SER A 135 -9.66 -7.20 -14.66
N GLY A 136 -8.84 -6.60 -15.54
CA GLY A 136 -8.91 -5.19 -15.88
C GLY A 136 -8.23 -4.25 -14.88
N CYS A 137 -7.55 -4.80 -13.89
CA CYS A 137 -6.72 -4.04 -12.95
C CYS A 137 -5.24 -4.16 -13.31
N THR A 138 -4.47 -3.12 -13.05
CA THR A 138 -3.02 -3.22 -12.97
C THR A 138 -2.64 -3.79 -11.61
N VAL A 139 -1.78 -4.79 -11.58
CA VAL A 139 -1.34 -5.44 -10.34
C VAL A 139 0.17 -5.27 -10.20
N LEU A 140 0.62 -4.82 -9.05
CA LEU A 140 2.02 -4.73 -8.69
C LEU A 140 2.31 -5.57 -7.46
N GLU A 141 3.40 -6.33 -7.50
CA GLU A 141 3.99 -6.99 -6.34
C GLU A 141 5.21 -6.19 -5.90
N LEU A 142 5.16 -5.68 -4.68
CA LEU A 142 6.16 -4.79 -4.10
C LEU A 142 6.79 -5.45 -2.88
N GLN A 143 8.12 -5.42 -2.81
CA GLN A 143 8.89 -5.85 -1.65
C GLN A 143 9.18 -4.63 -0.77
N SER A 144 8.65 -4.59 0.44
CA SER A 144 8.90 -3.48 1.37
C SER A 144 10.08 -3.77 2.30
N THR A 145 10.17 -5.01 2.78
CA THR A 145 11.29 -5.52 3.58
C THR A 145 11.61 -6.95 3.16
N ASP A 146 12.67 -7.55 3.68
CA ASP A 146 13.03 -8.95 3.37
C ASP A 146 11.88 -9.94 3.68
N GLU A 147 10.99 -9.59 4.61
CA GLU A 147 9.90 -10.44 5.07
C GLU A 147 8.52 -10.01 4.57
N LEU A 148 8.36 -8.75 4.11
CA LEU A 148 7.06 -8.19 3.73
C LEU A 148 6.93 -7.98 2.23
N VAL A 149 5.98 -8.68 1.63
CA VAL A 149 5.56 -8.52 0.23
C VAL A 149 4.12 -8.00 0.18
N CYS A 150 3.91 -6.92 -0.56
CA CYS A 150 2.60 -6.33 -0.83
C CYS A 150 2.20 -6.59 -2.27
N THR A 151 1.07 -7.25 -2.51
CA THR A 151 0.45 -7.33 -3.83
C THR A 151 -0.73 -6.37 -3.87
N VAL A 152 -0.72 -5.41 -4.80
CA VAL A 152 -1.72 -4.35 -4.84
C VAL A 152 -2.38 -4.31 -6.22
N TRP A 153 -3.72 -4.27 -6.24
CA TRP A 153 -4.56 -4.11 -7.42
C TRP A 153 -5.01 -2.66 -7.54
N PHE A 154 -4.73 -2.09 -8.69
CA PHE A 154 -5.04 -0.70 -9.00
C PHE A 154 -6.07 -0.61 -10.13
N THR A 155 -6.85 0.46 -10.15
CA THR A 155 -7.55 0.85 -11.36
C THR A 155 -6.54 1.09 -12.47
N SER A 156 -6.81 0.61 -13.69
CA SER A 156 -5.88 0.79 -14.82
C SER A 156 -5.87 2.23 -15.37
N GLU A 157 -6.84 3.04 -14.99
CA GLU A 157 -7.03 4.40 -15.51
C GLU A 157 -6.13 5.42 -14.80
N ASP A 158 -6.08 5.37 -13.47
CA ASP A 158 -5.45 6.38 -12.63
C ASP A 158 -4.51 5.80 -11.55
N MET A 159 -4.29 4.48 -11.57
CA MET A 159 -3.48 3.79 -10.56
C MET A 159 -3.97 4.04 -9.12
N THR A 160 -5.29 4.14 -8.93
CA THR A 160 -5.90 4.20 -7.60
C THR A 160 -5.93 2.80 -6.98
N PRO A 161 -5.36 2.58 -5.78
CA PRO A 161 -5.42 1.29 -5.10
C PRO A 161 -6.86 0.89 -4.77
N ARG A 162 -7.21 -0.38 -5.01
CA ARG A 162 -8.52 -0.97 -4.72
C ARG A 162 -8.45 -2.12 -3.74
N GLN A 163 -7.41 -2.90 -3.84
CA GLN A 163 -7.18 -4.07 -2.98
C GLN A 163 -5.70 -4.21 -2.70
N ALA A 164 -5.37 -4.78 -1.55
CA ALA A 164 -4.01 -5.14 -1.21
C ALA A 164 -3.98 -6.45 -0.42
N GLU A 165 -2.99 -7.28 -0.71
CA GLU A 165 -2.58 -8.42 0.10
C GLU A 165 -1.20 -8.16 0.66
N LEU A 166 -1.06 -8.27 1.99
CA LEU A 166 0.22 -8.20 2.66
C LEU A 166 0.60 -9.61 3.13
N ARG A 167 1.75 -10.06 2.67
CA ARG A 167 2.31 -11.37 2.98
C ARG A 167 3.54 -11.23 3.86
N SER A 168 3.59 -12.03 4.89
CA SER A 168 4.77 -12.22 5.72
C SER A 168 5.04 -13.72 5.84
N ASP A 169 6.31 -14.14 5.80
CA ASP A 169 6.71 -15.54 5.80
C ASP A 169 6.04 -16.37 4.67
N GLY A 170 5.85 -15.76 3.50
CA GLY A 170 5.22 -16.40 2.34
C GLY A 170 3.70 -16.66 2.48
N ARG A 171 3.05 -16.16 3.54
CA ARG A 171 1.60 -16.32 3.79
C ARG A 171 0.89 -14.99 3.79
N VAL A 172 -0.29 -14.92 3.16
CA VAL A 172 -1.16 -13.77 3.30
C VAL A 172 -1.60 -13.67 4.75
N LYS A 173 -1.28 -12.55 5.38
CA LYS A 173 -1.65 -12.23 6.76
C LYS A 173 -2.76 -11.18 6.82
N VAL A 174 -2.74 -10.25 5.88
CA VAL A 174 -3.70 -9.16 5.79
C VAL A 174 -4.19 -9.02 4.36
N PHE A 175 -5.50 -8.89 4.22
CA PHE A 175 -6.19 -8.50 3.00
C PHE A 175 -6.94 -7.20 3.27
N ALA A 176 -6.82 -6.21 2.39
CA ALA A 176 -7.48 -4.92 2.51
C ALA A 176 -8.25 -4.58 1.23
N GLU A 177 -9.52 -4.20 1.38
CA GLU A 177 -10.32 -3.54 0.34
C GLU A 177 -10.29 -2.04 0.61
N ILE A 178 -9.80 -1.25 -0.36
CA ILE A 178 -9.52 0.18 -0.21
C ILE A 178 -10.61 0.98 -0.89
N SER A 179 -11.10 2.01 -0.20
CA SER A 179 -12.08 2.97 -0.69
C SER A 179 -11.69 4.39 -0.27
N ASP A 180 -12.36 5.38 -0.86
CA ASP A 180 -12.21 6.81 -0.52
C ASP A 180 -10.75 7.30 -0.58
N TRP A 181 -9.96 6.73 -1.49
CA TRP A 181 -8.57 7.12 -1.70
C TRP A 181 -8.47 8.57 -2.18
N GLN A 182 -7.73 9.39 -1.46
CA GLN A 182 -7.53 10.80 -1.75
C GLN A 182 -6.07 11.19 -1.53
N GLU A 183 -5.49 11.82 -2.54
CA GLU A 183 -4.20 12.47 -2.49
C GLU A 183 -4.44 13.98 -2.51
N GLY A 184 -4.11 14.66 -1.42
CA GLY A 184 -4.37 16.09 -1.25
C GLY A 184 -3.17 16.94 -1.62
N LEU A 185 -3.45 18.18 -2.07
CA LEU A 185 -2.44 19.23 -2.10
C LEU A 185 -2.30 19.80 -0.69
N ALA A 186 -1.08 20.29 -0.33
CA ALA A 186 -0.89 21.03 0.90
C ALA A 186 -1.97 22.12 1.01
N PRO A 187 -2.63 22.29 2.18
CA PRO A 187 -3.41 23.48 2.41
C PRO A 187 -2.53 24.68 2.08
N ALA A 188 -3.01 25.58 1.21
CA ALA A 188 -2.29 26.82 0.93
C ALA A 188 -1.95 27.45 2.28
N ALA A 189 -0.67 27.77 2.48
CA ALA A 189 -0.25 28.50 3.68
C ALA A 189 -1.19 29.70 3.85
N PRO A 190 -1.70 29.98 5.06
CA PRO A 190 -2.52 31.17 5.27
C PRO A 190 -1.73 32.36 4.77
N ASP A 191 -2.34 33.11 3.86
CA ASP A 191 -1.78 34.36 3.34
C ASP A 191 -1.42 35.23 4.55
N GLU A 192 -0.13 35.36 4.86
CA GLU A 192 0.35 36.39 5.78
C GLU A 192 0.15 37.74 5.08
N THR A 193 -1.11 38.13 4.95
CA THR A 193 -1.43 39.49 4.52
C THR A 193 -1.51 40.37 5.76
N THR A 194 -0.37 41.01 6.01
CA THR A 194 -0.27 42.44 6.37
C THR A 194 -1.16 42.95 7.51
N GLU A 195 -0.51 43.25 8.62
CA GLU A 195 -0.69 44.55 9.28
C GLU A 195 0.61 45.31 9.36
#